data_eebd038e4870a743cf2b3dd7fb3fa6b8
#
_entry.id   eebd038e4870a743cf2b3dd7fb3fa6b8
#
_cell.length_a   1.000
_cell.length_b   1.000
_cell.length_c   1.000
_cell.angle_alpha   90.00
_cell.angle_beta   90.00
_cell.angle_gamma   90.00
#
_symmetry.space_group_name_H-M   'P 1'
#
loop_
_entity.id
_entity.type
_entity.pdbx_description
1 polymer ?
#
loop_
_entity_poly.entity_id
_entity_poly.type
_entity_poly.pdbx_seq_one_letter_code
_entity_poly.pdbx_strand_id
1 'polypeptide(L)'
;GEEPIRALRVVEKELGRQADATMPTEVGGINSTIPLFVGARLGIPVVDADGQGRAFPELQMETFAIEGVKGCPLGISDEKGDTSLVMTDDNHRMEWIARGITIRFGGTAYFANYPMSGAEVKRSAVKHTLTLARRIGEIIRNSRSRKHDPIDELCTFLATTSYVVGRVIFDGKITDVDRRTSEGFTLGSVSIDNPSGLCIIEFQNENLVARVDG
;
A
#
# COMPACT_ATOMS: atom_id res chain seq x y z
N GLY A 1 -3.03 9.23 -17.56
CA GLY A 1 -3.77 8.07 -17.04
C GLY A 1 -3.36 6.72 -17.61
N GLU A 2 -2.29 6.66 -18.43
CA GLU A 2 -1.81 5.39 -19.03
C GLU A 2 -0.55 4.85 -18.34
N GLU A 3 -0.03 5.57 -17.35
CA GLU A 3 1.23 5.26 -16.65
C GLU A 3 1.24 3.86 -16.04
N PRO A 4 0.19 3.41 -15.29
CA PRO A 4 0.19 2.06 -14.71
C PRO A 4 0.19 0.97 -15.79
N ILE A 5 -0.51 1.22 -16.91
CA ILE A 5 -0.55 0.30 -18.02
C ILE A 5 0.82 0.22 -18.70
N ARG A 6 1.51 1.37 -18.90
CA ARG A 6 2.87 1.38 -19.45
C ARG A 6 3.85 0.61 -18.57
N ALA A 7 3.79 0.81 -17.24
CA ALA A 7 4.60 0.07 -16.28
C ALA A 7 4.38 -1.46 -16.42
N LEU A 8 3.11 -1.90 -16.49
CA LEU A 8 2.77 -3.31 -16.71
C LEU A 8 3.31 -3.82 -18.05
N ARG A 9 3.15 -3.07 -19.14
CA ARG A 9 3.63 -3.48 -20.49
C ARG A 9 5.14 -3.64 -20.54
N VAL A 10 5.91 -2.89 -19.77
CA VAL A 10 7.36 -3.08 -19.63
C VAL A 10 7.67 -4.47 -19.05
N VAL A 11 6.96 -4.87 -18.00
CA VAL A 11 7.12 -6.20 -17.38
C VAL A 11 6.67 -7.32 -18.33
N GLU A 12 5.51 -7.17 -18.96
CA GLU A 12 4.98 -8.17 -19.91
C GLU A 12 5.93 -8.39 -21.09
N LYS A 13 6.54 -7.32 -21.61
CA LYS A 13 7.52 -7.39 -22.70
C LYS A 13 8.76 -8.19 -22.27
N GLU A 14 9.26 -7.95 -21.06
CA GLU A 14 10.42 -8.67 -20.52
C GLU A 14 10.08 -10.16 -20.31
N LEU A 15 8.90 -10.47 -19.78
CA LEU A 15 8.45 -11.85 -19.55
C LEU A 15 8.03 -12.59 -20.83
N GLY A 16 7.83 -11.87 -21.94
CA GLY A 16 7.32 -12.45 -23.19
C GLY A 16 5.88 -12.97 -23.11
N ARG A 17 5.10 -12.53 -22.12
CA ARG A 17 3.68 -12.91 -21.92
C ARG A 17 2.87 -11.80 -21.30
N GLN A 18 1.56 -11.82 -21.51
CA GLN A 18 0.62 -10.92 -20.88
C GLN A 18 0.25 -11.40 -19.47
N ALA A 19 -0.15 -10.46 -18.61
CA ALA A 19 -0.71 -10.77 -17.31
C ALA A 19 -2.13 -11.34 -17.45
N ASP A 20 -2.41 -12.42 -16.73
CA ASP A 20 -3.75 -13.02 -16.65
C ASP A 20 -4.65 -12.28 -15.65
N ALA A 21 -4.06 -11.59 -14.68
CA ALA A 21 -4.73 -10.83 -13.63
C ALA A 21 -3.80 -9.74 -13.08
N THR A 22 -4.36 -8.78 -12.35
CA THR A 22 -3.59 -7.79 -11.60
C THR A 22 -4.04 -7.77 -10.14
N MET A 23 -3.22 -7.18 -9.26
CA MET A 23 -3.44 -7.11 -7.82
C MET A 23 -2.73 -5.87 -7.27
N PRO A 24 -3.24 -5.19 -6.24
CA PRO A 24 -2.45 -4.16 -5.56
C PRO A 24 -1.25 -4.77 -4.82
N THR A 25 -0.15 -4.06 -4.77
CA THR A 25 0.97 -4.38 -3.87
C THR A 25 0.55 -4.13 -2.43
N GLU A 26 -0.17 -3.04 -2.19
CA GLU A 26 -0.73 -2.70 -0.88
C GLU A 26 -2.12 -2.07 -1.03
N VAL A 27 -2.97 -2.22 -0.03
CA VAL A 27 -4.29 -1.60 0.03
C VAL A 27 -4.22 -0.32 0.84
N GLY A 28 -4.14 0.80 0.12
CA GLY A 28 -4.20 2.16 0.64
C GLY A 28 -5.23 3.00 -0.13
N GLY A 29 -5.24 4.31 0.09
CA GLY A 29 -6.24 5.20 -0.51
C GLY A 29 -6.12 5.35 -2.03
N ILE A 30 -4.91 5.30 -2.58
CA ILE A 30 -4.64 5.45 -4.02
C ILE A 30 -4.25 4.10 -4.62
N ASN A 31 -3.25 3.42 -4.09
CA ASN A 31 -2.65 2.23 -4.70
C ASN A 31 -3.63 1.07 -4.85
N SER A 32 -4.61 0.93 -3.98
CA SER A 32 -5.66 -0.08 -4.13
C SER A 32 -6.59 0.16 -5.32
N THR A 33 -6.70 1.40 -5.81
CA THR A 33 -7.58 1.75 -6.94
C THR A 33 -6.90 1.57 -8.31
N ILE A 34 -5.58 1.59 -8.36
CA ILE A 34 -4.80 1.48 -9.61
C ILE A 34 -5.03 0.13 -10.31
N PRO A 35 -4.97 -1.04 -9.64
CA PRO A 35 -5.27 -2.31 -10.28
C PRO A 35 -6.72 -2.42 -10.79
N LEU A 36 -7.68 -1.76 -10.13
CA LEU A 36 -9.06 -1.70 -10.61
C LEU A 36 -9.15 -0.95 -11.95
N PHE A 37 -8.43 0.19 -12.07
CA PHE A 37 -8.32 0.91 -13.34
C PHE A 37 -7.65 0.06 -14.42
N VAL A 38 -6.50 -0.59 -14.11
CA VAL A 38 -5.78 -1.46 -15.05
C VAL A 38 -6.67 -2.62 -15.49
N GLY A 39 -7.31 -3.31 -14.55
CA GLY A 39 -8.22 -4.43 -14.83
C GLY A 39 -9.37 -4.03 -15.76
N ALA A 40 -10.02 -2.90 -15.48
CA ALA A 40 -11.10 -2.37 -16.31
C ALA A 40 -10.64 -1.99 -17.73
N ARG A 41 -9.45 -1.40 -17.86
CA ARG A 41 -8.89 -0.96 -19.16
C ARG A 41 -8.40 -2.12 -20.01
N LEU A 42 -7.86 -3.17 -19.41
CA LEU A 42 -7.28 -4.32 -20.12
C LEU A 42 -8.22 -5.52 -20.19
N GLY A 43 -9.36 -5.49 -19.52
CA GLY A 43 -10.29 -6.61 -19.47
C GLY A 43 -9.78 -7.82 -18.69
N ILE A 44 -8.87 -7.61 -17.73
CA ILE A 44 -8.31 -8.67 -16.88
C ILE A 44 -8.87 -8.59 -15.45
N PRO A 45 -9.03 -9.71 -14.75
CA PRO A 45 -9.53 -9.71 -13.37
C PRO A 45 -8.55 -9.05 -12.40
N VAL A 46 -9.11 -8.50 -11.33
CA VAL A 46 -8.35 -7.98 -10.18
C VAL A 46 -8.50 -8.96 -9.03
N VAL A 47 -7.38 -9.43 -8.49
CA VAL A 47 -7.36 -10.36 -7.35
C VAL A 47 -7.67 -9.60 -6.07
N ASP A 48 -8.63 -10.11 -5.27
CA ASP A 48 -8.99 -9.56 -3.96
C ASP A 48 -7.96 -9.97 -2.89
N ALA A 49 -6.79 -9.36 -2.98
CA ALA A 49 -5.65 -9.57 -2.09
C ALA A 49 -4.62 -8.44 -2.27
N ASP A 50 -3.63 -8.38 -1.40
CA ASP A 50 -2.44 -7.55 -1.55
C ASP A 50 -1.21 -8.22 -0.93
N GLY A 51 -0.08 -7.54 -0.92
CA GLY A 51 1.17 -8.04 -0.35
C GLY A 51 1.48 -7.54 1.06
N GLN A 52 0.68 -6.66 1.65
CA GLN A 52 1.03 -6.00 2.91
C GLN A 52 -0.08 -6.05 3.97
N GLY A 53 -1.36 -6.11 3.58
CA GLY A 53 -2.50 -6.01 4.48
C GLY A 53 -2.75 -4.61 5.07
N ARG A 54 -1.75 -3.76 5.03
CA ARG A 54 -1.74 -2.31 5.25
C ARG A 54 -0.54 -1.71 4.52
N ALA A 55 -0.51 -0.41 4.27
CA ALA A 55 0.64 0.23 3.62
C ALA A 55 1.90 0.23 4.50
N PHE A 56 3.04 -0.12 3.89
CA PHE A 56 4.39 -0.01 4.42
C PHE A 56 5.27 0.78 3.43
N PRO A 57 6.35 1.44 3.89
CA PRO A 57 7.05 2.45 3.11
C PRO A 57 7.90 1.95 1.95
N GLU A 58 8.19 0.66 1.85
CA GLU A 58 9.17 0.13 0.90
C GLU A 58 8.65 -1.10 0.16
N LEU A 59 9.05 -1.25 -1.12
CA LEU A 59 8.54 -2.29 -2.03
C LEU A 59 8.91 -3.72 -1.63
N GLN A 60 9.95 -3.94 -0.82
CA GLN A 60 10.29 -5.28 -0.34
C GLN A 60 9.54 -5.65 0.95
N MET A 61 8.82 -4.71 1.56
CA MET A 61 8.02 -4.97 2.77
C MET A 61 6.70 -5.67 2.44
N GLU A 62 6.80 -6.68 1.60
CA GLU A 62 5.69 -7.48 1.08
C GLU A 62 5.74 -8.89 1.66
N THR A 63 4.59 -9.49 1.93
CA THR A 63 4.50 -10.92 2.25
C THR A 63 5.06 -11.79 1.12
N PHE A 64 4.99 -11.30 -0.12
CA PHE A 64 5.63 -11.93 -1.29
C PHE A 64 7.14 -12.09 -1.08
N ALA A 65 7.82 -11.03 -0.62
CA ALA A 65 9.26 -11.06 -0.36
C ALA A 65 9.60 -12.02 0.79
N ILE A 66 8.79 -12.06 1.85
CA ILE A 66 8.94 -12.98 2.98
C ILE A 66 8.85 -14.45 2.50
N GLU A 67 7.95 -14.73 1.56
CA GLU A 67 7.74 -16.05 0.96
C GLU A 67 8.71 -16.36 -0.19
N GLY A 68 9.74 -15.53 -0.38
CA GLY A 68 10.81 -15.73 -1.36
C GLY A 68 10.46 -15.39 -2.81
N VAL A 69 9.35 -14.68 -3.07
CA VAL A 69 9.01 -14.22 -4.40
C VAL A 69 9.91 -13.06 -4.78
N LYS A 70 10.41 -13.06 -6.02
CA LYS A 70 11.24 -11.99 -6.56
C LYS A 70 10.37 -10.83 -7.04
N GLY A 71 10.77 -9.62 -6.67
CA GLY A 71 10.06 -8.40 -7.08
C GLY A 71 10.30 -8.00 -8.52
N CYS A 72 11.42 -8.43 -9.09
CA CYS A 72 11.78 -8.16 -10.50
C CYS A 72 11.31 -9.27 -11.45
N PRO A 73 11.08 -8.92 -12.75
CA PRO A 73 11.21 -7.60 -13.38
C PRO A 73 10.26 -6.56 -12.79
N LEU A 74 10.77 -5.34 -12.59
CA LEU A 74 9.96 -4.21 -12.14
C LEU A 74 9.95 -3.16 -13.24
N GLY A 75 8.75 -2.84 -13.75
CA GLY A 75 8.50 -1.78 -14.71
C GLY A 75 8.08 -0.50 -14.02
N ILE A 76 8.63 0.64 -14.42
CA ILE A 76 8.32 1.97 -13.86
C ILE A 76 7.91 2.89 -15.01
N SER A 77 6.91 3.76 -14.78
CA SER A 77 6.51 4.81 -15.72
C SER A 77 6.09 6.08 -14.99
N ASP A 78 6.43 7.24 -15.57
CA ASP A 78 6.00 8.55 -15.08
C ASP A 78 4.88 9.18 -15.94
N GLU A 79 4.42 10.37 -15.55
CA GLU A 79 3.37 11.12 -16.26
C GLU A 79 3.84 11.66 -17.63
N LYS A 80 5.14 11.75 -17.91
CA LYS A 80 5.70 12.21 -19.18
C LYS A 80 5.78 11.10 -20.22
N GLY A 81 5.56 9.85 -19.81
CA GLY A 81 5.63 8.66 -20.66
C GLY A 81 6.99 7.99 -20.63
N ASP A 82 7.91 8.45 -19.81
CA ASP A 82 9.19 7.80 -19.61
C ASP A 82 8.99 6.47 -18.87
N THR A 83 9.80 5.47 -19.25
CA THR A 83 9.73 4.13 -18.64
C THR A 83 11.12 3.61 -18.31
N SER A 84 11.18 2.77 -17.28
CA SER A 84 12.38 2.03 -16.88
C SER A 84 12.03 0.60 -16.53
N LEU A 85 12.98 -0.30 -16.78
CA LEU A 85 12.94 -1.69 -16.32
C LEU A 85 14.07 -1.91 -15.31
N VAL A 86 13.74 -2.43 -14.15
CA VAL A 86 14.71 -2.83 -13.13
C VAL A 86 14.79 -4.35 -13.06
N MET A 87 16.02 -4.87 -13.09
CA MET A 87 16.35 -6.28 -12.96
C MET A 87 17.37 -6.46 -11.85
N THR A 88 17.01 -7.23 -10.82
CA THR A 88 17.90 -7.64 -9.73
C THR A 88 17.30 -8.85 -9.01
N ASP A 89 18.14 -9.66 -8.38
CA ASP A 89 17.73 -10.80 -7.57
C ASP A 89 17.45 -10.42 -6.10
N ASP A 90 17.75 -9.21 -5.70
CA ASP A 90 17.61 -8.70 -4.34
C ASP A 90 16.47 -7.68 -4.27
N ASN A 91 15.42 -7.99 -3.49
CA ASN A 91 14.25 -7.13 -3.34
C ASN A 91 14.57 -5.78 -2.63
N HIS A 92 15.55 -5.75 -1.71
CA HIS A 92 16.00 -4.49 -1.10
C HIS A 92 16.72 -3.60 -2.13
N ARG A 93 17.56 -4.22 -2.97
CA ARG A 93 18.22 -3.50 -4.04
C ARG A 93 17.23 -3.03 -5.12
N MET A 94 16.18 -3.80 -5.39
CA MET A 94 15.07 -3.39 -6.26
C MET A 94 14.44 -2.08 -5.76
N GLU A 95 14.07 -2.00 -4.49
CA GLU A 95 13.53 -0.80 -3.85
C GLU A 95 14.49 0.39 -3.98
N TRP A 96 15.76 0.18 -3.62
CA TRP A 96 16.77 1.24 -3.66
C TRP A 96 16.93 1.84 -5.08
N ILE A 97 16.97 0.99 -6.11
CA ILE A 97 17.05 1.43 -7.52
C ILE A 97 15.75 2.14 -7.93
N ALA A 98 14.58 1.53 -7.66
CA ALA A 98 13.27 2.07 -8.01
C ALA A 98 13.04 3.46 -7.39
N ARG A 99 13.44 3.65 -6.13
CA ARG A 99 13.34 4.95 -5.44
C ARG A 99 14.25 5.99 -6.09
N GLY A 100 15.46 5.64 -6.46
CA GLY A 100 16.36 6.53 -7.19
C GLY A 100 15.78 6.98 -8.53
N ILE A 101 15.15 6.08 -9.28
CA ILE A 101 14.44 6.40 -10.53
C ILE A 101 13.23 7.30 -10.25
N THR A 102 12.42 6.98 -9.25
CA THR A 102 11.23 7.77 -8.89
C THR A 102 11.59 9.19 -8.49
N ILE A 103 12.68 9.40 -7.74
CA ILE A 103 13.19 10.73 -7.42
C ILE A 103 13.54 11.51 -8.71
N ARG A 104 14.19 10.87 -9.67
CA ARG A 104 14.54 11.49 -10.97
C ARG A 104 13.32 11.78 -11.83
N PHE A 105 12.25 10.99 -11.70
CA PHE A 105 10.98 11.22 -12.39
C PHE A 105 10.13 12.34 -11.72
N GLY A 106 10.64 13.01 -10.69
CA GLY A 106 9.96 14.11 -10.03
C GLY A 106 9.24 13.73 -8.74
N GLY A 107 9.53 12.54 -8.19
CA GLY A 107 9.01 12.07 -6.90
C GLY A 107 7.69 11.29 -6.98
N THR A 108 7.17 11.08 -8.20
CA THR A 108 5.96 10.26 -8.43
C THR A 108 6.17 9.36 -9.64
N ALA A 109 5.90 8.08 -9.49
CA ALA A 109 5.94 7.11 -10.58
C ALA A 109 4.95 5.97 -10.31
N TYR A 110 4.53 5.29 -11.37
CA TYR A 110 3.74 4.06 -11.30
C TYR A 110 4.64 2.87 -11.62
N PHE A 111 4.40 1.76 -10.95
CA PHE A 111 5.18 0.56 -11.17
C PHE A 111 4.32 -0.71 -11.21
N ALA A 112 4.87 -1.73 -11.88
CA ALA A 112 4.40 -3.10 -11.86
C ALA A 112 5.58 -4.00 -11.46
N ASN A 113 5.38 -4.85 -10.46
CA ASN A 113 6.41 -5.70 -9.88
C ASN A 113 5.81 -7.01 -9.37
N TYR A 114 6.63 -7.86 -8.79
CA TYR A 114 6.23 -9.17 -8.27
C TYR A 114 5.42 -9.99 -9.28
N PRO A 115 5.91 -10.21 -10.52
CA PRO A 115 5.26 -11.14 -11.42
C PRO A 115 5.32 -12.54 -10.82
N MET A 116 4.15 -13.15 -10.58
CA MET A 116 4.08 -14.42 -9.88
C MET A 116 2.96 -15.29 -10.43
N SER A 117 3.05 -16.58 -10.20
CA SER A 117 2.00 -17.53 -10.53
C SER A 117 0.83 -17.46 -9.55
N GLY A 118 -0.35 -17.94 -9.95
CA GLY A 118 -1.50 -18.04 -9.07
C GLY A 118 -1.25 -18.94 -7.84
N ALA A 119 -0.30 -19.87 -7.90
CA ALA A 119 0.11 -20.69 -6.77
C ALA A 119 0.89 -19.84 -5.73
N GLU A 120 1.80 -18.99 -6.19
CA GLU A 120 2.53 -18.05 -5.35
C GLU A 120 1.60 -17.02 -4.72
N VAL A 121 0.67 -16.43 -5.49
CA VAL A 121 -0.35 -15.52 -4.95
C VAL A 121 -1.13 -16.19 -3.80
N LYS A 122 -1.61 -17.42 -4.00
CA LYS A 122 -2.39 -18.16 -2.99
C LYS A 122 -1.59 -18.42 -1.70
N ARG A 123 -0.27 -18.62 -1.81
CA ARG A 123 0.62 -18.88 -0.68
C ARG A 123 1.01 -17.61 0.06
N SER A 124 1.31 -16.54 -0.66
CA SER A 124 1.99 -15.37 -0.12
C SER A 124 1.12 -14.13 0.08
N ALA A 125 -0.02 -13.99 -0.62
CA ALA A 125 -0.84 -12.80 -0.53
C ALA A 125 -1.70 -12.74 0.74
N VAL A 126 -1.92 -11.53 1.25
CA VAL A 126 -2.92 -11.23 2.27
C VAL A 126 -4.29 -11.15 1.59
N LYS A 127 -5.16 -12.11 1.89
CA LYS A 127 -6.41 -12.32 1.17
C LYS A 127 -7.52 -11.39 1.64
N HIS A 128 -8.43 -11.02 0.70
CA HIS A 128 -9.66 -10.27 0.95
C HIS A 128 -9.46 -8.82 1.41
N THR A 129 -8.33 -8.23 1.11
CA THR A 129 -7.98 -6.87 1.57
C THR A 129 -8.76 -5.79 0.83
N LEU A 130 -9.07 -5.96 -0.47
CA LEU A 130 -9.96 -5.05 -1.19
C LEU A 130 -11.40 -5.11 -0.66
N THR A 131 -11.91 -6.33 -0.41
CA THR A 131 -13.21 -6.52 0.25
C THR A 131 -13.22 -5.88 1.63
N LEU A 132 -12.18 -6.06 2.43
CA LEU A 132 -12.04 -5.43 3.75
C LEU A 132 -12.08 -3.91 3.67
N ALA A 133 -11.28 -3.31 2.78
CA ALA A 133 -11.23 -1.86 2.58
C ALA A 133 -12.61 -1.29 2.18
N ARG A 134 -13.32 -1.97 1.27
CA ARG A 134 -14.69 -1.62 0.90
C ARG A 134 -15.64 -1.67 2.10
N ARG A 135 -15.58 -2.74 2.91
CA ARG A 135 -16.42 -2.90 4.10
C ARG A 135 -16.16 -1.84 5.16
N ILE A 136 -14.89 -1.48 5.40
CA ILE A 136 -14.53 -0.36 6.28
C ILE A 136 -15.19 0.94 5.81
N GLY A 137 -15.07 1.26 4.52
CA GLY A 137 -15.70 2.45 3.95
C GLY A 137 -17.23 2.45 4.05
N GLU A 138 -17.88 1.30 3.84
CA GLU A 138 -19.33 1.13 4.00
C GLU A 138 -19.77 1.37 5.46
N ILE A 139 -19.05 0.82 6.42
CA ILE A 139 -19.32 1.00 7.84
C ILE A 139 -19.25 2.48 8.22
N ILE A 140 -18.14 3.15 7.94
CA ILE A 140 -17.95 4.57 8.27
C ILE A 140 -19.07 5.43 7.66
N ARG A 141 -19.41 5.21 6.39
CA ARG A 141 -20.47 5.95 5.71
C ARG A 141 -21.84 5.70 6.32
N ASN A 142 -22.17 4.43 6.59
CA ASN A 142 -23.47 4.02 7.11
C ASN A 142 -23.67 4.43 8.58
N SER A 143 -22.64 4.37 9.43
CA SER A 143 -22.67 4.83 10.81
C SER A 143 -22.99 6.32 10.89
N ARG A 144 -22.31 7.13 10.07
CA ARG A 144 -22.59 8.57 10.00
C ARG A 144 -24.04 8.87 9.58
N SER A 145 -24.59 8.14 8.59
CA SER A 145 -25.97 8.31 8.17
C SER A 145 -26.99 7.92 9.24
N ARG A 146 -26.67 6.96 10.09
CA ARG A 146 -27.53 6.51 11.24
C ARG A 146 -27.26 7.29 12.53
N LYS A 147 -26.31 8.25 12.52
CA LYS A 147 -25.85 8.99 13.70
C LYS A 147 -25.28 8.08 14.81
N HIS A 148 -24.67 6.96 14.43
CA HIS A 148 -23.89 6.10 15.31
C HIS A 148 -22.43 6.53 15.28
N ASP A 149 -21.67 6.18 16.32
CA ASP A 149 -20.24 6.39 16.32
C ASP A 149 -19.56 5.44 15.33
N PRO A 150 -18.91 5.97 14.28
CA PRO A 150 -18.24 5.13 13.28
C PRO A 150 -17.03 4.38 13.86
N ILE A 151 -16.40 4.90 14.91
CA ILE A 151 -15.23 4.27 15.54
C ILE A 151 -15.64 3.00 16.27
N ASP A 152 -16.72 3.06 17.07
CA ASP A 152 -17.25 1.90 17.80
C ASP A 152 -17.70 0.79 16.83
N GLU A 153 -18.44 1.14 15.77
CA GLU A 153 -18.85 0.18 14.75
C GLU A 153 -17.66 -0.43 14.01
N LEU A 154 -16.62 0.39 13.71
CA LEU A 154 -15.39 -0.07 13.07
C LEU A 154 -14.62 -1.04 13.98
N CYS A 155 -14.44 -0.70 15.25
CA CYS A 155 -13.77 -1.58 16.23
C CYS A 155 -14.50 -2.92 16.35
N THR A 156 -15.84 -2.90 16.43
CA THR A 156 -16.68 -4.09 16.46
C THR A 156 -16.50 -4.94 15.20
N PHE A 157 -16.50 -4.31 14.03
CA PHE A 157 -16.29 -5.02 12.77
C PHE A 157 -14.88 -5.64 12.68
N LEU A 158 -13.82 -4.88 13.00
CA LEU A 158 -12.45 -5.38 12.92
C LEU A 158 -12.21 -6.60 13.79
N ALA A 159 -12.88 -6.70 14.95
CA ALA A 159 -12.83 -7.88 15.79
C ALA A 159 -13.37 -9.16 15.11
N THR A 160 -14.15 -9.05 14.05
CA THR A 160 -14.66 -10.18 13.25
C THR A 160 -13.79 -10.55 12.05
N THR A 161 -12.71 -9.83 11.85
CA THR A 161 -11.78 -10.01 10.72
C THR A 161 -10.51 -10.74 11.14
N SER A 162 -9.61 -10.99 10.18
CA SER A 162 -8.26 -11.54 10.46
C SER A 162 -7.38 -10.63 11.31
N TYR A 163 -7.73 -9.35 11.46
CA TYR A 163 -7.03 -8.41 12.34
C TYR A 163 -7.38 -8.59 13.82
N VAL A 164 -8.49 -9.26 14.13
CA VAL A 164 -8.94 -9.74 15.47
C VAL A 164 -9.19 -8.64 16.49
N VAL A 165 -8.52 -7.48 16.40
CA VAL A 165 -8.62 -6.39 17.36
C VAL A 165 -8.77 -5.04 16.65
N GLY A 166 -9.85 -4.31 17.00
CA GLY A 166 -9.96 -2.88 16.75
C GLY A 166 -10.15 -2.16 18.09
N ARG A 167 -9.29 -1.19 18.39
CA ARG A 167 -9.41 -0.39 19.62
C ARG A 167 -8.89 1.01 19.42
N VAL A 168 -9.48 1.97 20.14
CA VAL A 168 -8.92 3.30 20.31
C VAL A 168 -7.75 3.19 21.30
N ILE A 169 -6.57 3.62 20.89
CA ILE A 169 -5.37 3.63 21.74
C ILE A 169 -5.18 4.97 22.44
N PHE A 170 -5.66 6.05 21.83
CA PHE A 170 -5.61 7.40 22.36
C PHE A 170 -6.67 8.27 21.68
N ASP A 171 -7.23 9.21 22.41
CA ASP A 171 -8.15 10.25 21.93
C ASP A 171 -7.69 11.61 22.46
N GLY A 172 -7.40 12.56 21.56
CA GLY A 172 -6.85 13.84 21.93
C GLY A 172 -6.77 14.80 20.75
N LYS A 173 -6.16 15.95 21.01
CA LYS A 173 -5.95 17.01 20.02
C LYS A 173 -4.53 16.92 19.46
N ILE A 174 -4.38 17.00 18.13
CA ILE A 174 -3.08 17.15 17.48
C ILE A 174 -2.51 18.53 17.89
N THR A 175 -1.34 18.52 18.53
CA THR A 175 -0.68 19.71 19.05
C THR A 175 0.58 20.05 18.29
N ASP A 176 1.22 19.07 17.64
CA ASP A 176 2.41 19.30 16.81
C ASP A 176 2.50 18.28 15.68
N VAL A 177 3.11 18.69 14.57
CA VAL A 177 3.45 17.85 13.43
C VAL A 177 4.82 18.23 12.91
N ASP A 178 5.84 17.42 13.23
CA ASP A 178 7.15 17.52 12.59
C ASP A 178 7.16 16.70 11.31
N ARG A 179 7.67 17.29 10.21
CA ARG A 179 7.70 16.64 8.91
C ARG A 179 8.91 17.08 8.10
N ARG A 180 9.66 16.11 7.59
CA ARG A 180 10.79 16.34 6.69
C ARG A 180 10.84 15.31 5.56
N THR A 181 11.45 15.66 4.43
CA THR A 181 11.73 14.73 3.35
C THR A 181 13.20 14.37 3.37
N SER A 182 13.51 13.07 3.35
CA SER A 182 14.88 12.56 3.28
C SER A 182 14.90 11.28 2.47
N GLU A 183 15.84 11.18 1.53
CA GLU A 183 16.08 9.98 0.70
C GLU A 183 14.83 9.42 -0.01
N GLY A 184 13.90 10.30 -0.40
CA GLY A 184 12.64 9.91 -1.05
C GLY A 184 11.54 9.46 -0.10
N PHE A 185 11.72 9.61 1.21
CA PHE A 185 10.69 9.36 2.22
C PHE A 185 10.23 10.64 2.88
N THR A 186 8.96 10.65 3.29
CA THR A 186 8.42 11.62 4.24
C THR A 186 8.54 11.04 5.65
N LEU A 187 9.42 11.62 6.46
CA LEU A 187 9.68 11.20 7.83
C LEU A 187 9.10 12.24 8.81
N GLY A 188 8.69 11.81 9.98
CA GLY A 188 8.28 12.73 11.03
C GLY A 188 7.52 12.12 12.18
N SER A 189 6.88 12.99 12.95
CA SER A 189 6.03 12.60 14.07
C SER A 189 4.79 13.50 14.19
N VAL A 190 3.75 12.94 14.77
CA VAL A 190 2.53 13.66 15.17
C VAL A 190 2.40 13.53 16.69
N SER A 191 2.27 14.66 17.37
CA SER A 191 1.97 14.72 18.81
C SER A 191 0.48 14.95 19.02
N ILE A 192 -0.15 14.09 19.80
CA ILE A 192 -1.57 14.17 20.17
C ILE A 192 -1.64 14.23 21.69
N ASP A 193 -2.31 15.25 22.21
CA ASP A 193 -2.35 15.55 23.64
C ASP A 193 -3.78 15.61 24.17
N ASN A 194 -3.96 15.17 25.42
CA ASN A 194 -5.17 15.33 26.20
C ASN A 194 -4.79 15.51 27.70
N PRO A 195 -5.74 15.86 28.59
CA PRO A 195 -5.45 16.03 30.01
C PRO A 195 -4.87 14.79 30.73
N SER A 196 -4.94 13.62 30.11
CA SER A 196 -4.48 12.34 30.71
C SER A 196 -3.10 11.91 30.19
N GLY A 197 -2.55 12.55 29.12
CA GLY A 197 -1.24 12.16 28.59
C GLY A 197 -0.98 12.61 27.15
N LEU A 198 0.12 12.09 26.61
CA LEU A 198 0.66 12.39 25.30
C LEU A 198 0.78 11.09 24.46
N CYS A 199 0.31 11.14 23.23
CA CYS A 199 0.58 10.12 22.23
C CYS A 199 1.47 10.69 21.12
N ILE A 200 2.57 10.01 20.81
CA ILE A 200 3.46 10.34 19.68
C ILE A 200 3.33 9.24 18.63
N ILE A 201 3.00 9.64 17.41
CA ILE A 201 2.97 8.74 16.26
C ILE A 201 4.15 9.07 15.36
N GLU A 202 5.07 8.12 15.18
CA GLU A 202 6.19 8.22 14.25
C GLU A 202 5.80 7.65 12.90
N PHE A 203 6.19 8.33 11.82
CA PHE A 203 5.90 7.89 10.46
C PHE A 203 7.11 7.98 9.52
N GLN A 204 7.13 7.06 8.56
CA GLN A 204 7.95 7.10 7.35
C GLN A 204 7.01 6.77 6.18
N ASN A 205 6.52 7.77 5.45
CA ASN A 205 5.34 7.74 4.60
C ASN A 205 4.08 7.30 5.38
N GLU A 206 4.09 6.10 5.93
CA GLU A 206 3.02 5.48 6.72
C GLU A 206 3.31 5.61 8.23
N ASN A 207 2.24 5.61 9.04
CA ASN A 207 2.37 5.58 10.49
C ASN A 207 2.94 4.23 10.94
N LEU A 208 4.09 4.22 11.58
CA LEU A 208 4.79 3.00 11.95
C LEU A 208 4.69 2.64 13.43
N VAL A 209 4.82 3.65 14.29
CA VAL A 209 4.87 3.43 15.75
C VAL A 209 3.99 4.47 16.43
N ALA A 210 3.17 4.04 17.40
CA ALA A 210 2.48 4.94 18.33
C ALA A 210 2.95 4.63 19.76
N ARG A 211 3.37 5.67 20.48
CA ARG A 211 3.76 5.60 21.91
C ARG A 211 2.82 6.48 22.72
N VAL A 212 2.30 5.94 23.81
CA VAL A 212 1.46 6.67 24.76
C VAL A 212 2.25 6.77 26.06
N ASP A 213 2.48 8.01 26.52
CA ASP A 213 3.22 8.36 27.74
C ASP A 213 4.65 7.79 27.82
N GLY A 214 5.34 7.73 26.69
CA GLY A 214 6.74 7.30 26.56
C GLY A 214 6.93 5.98 25.88
#